data_1af16d8507b1d989b40b57383896bdc5
#
_entry.id   1af16d8507b1d989b40b57383896bdc5
#
_cell.length_a   1.000
_cell.length_b   1.000
_cell.length_c   1.000
_cell.angle_alpha   90.00
_cell.angle_beta   90.00
_cell.angle_gamma   90.00
#
_symmetry.space_group_name_H-M   'P 1'
#
loop_
_entity.id
_entity.type
_entity.pdbx_description
1 polymer ?
#
loop_
_entity_poly.entity_id
_entity_poly.type
_entity_poly.pdbx_seq_one_letter_code
_entity_poly.pdbx_strand_id
1 'polypeptide(L)'
;MSIQKRNGKWGYDFRHEGKRYKRHVWKTKREATQEEVKIKTDLNNGLNITNNVTFADYYEQWYKVNKSHLSYNTRRGYESILKWIKLYFKDRLMKNITMLEYQSFLNWYGNEAPNKKNREKPHGHGKTAMIKMNTSIRTCVEYAINEGILQRNFTFKATLNYANESKPEKAKYLELDEYRKLKEELLNNTDQIDFLLYIMLITGGRYSDVCRMTYDHIDELNSTLFLDGSKNDTAPRTVSTPRKEMKEIQKYIRSHPRKLNGYIFYGRSNIINVNRLNKRLKEYSELLNIKRITTHALRHTHCSILLHEGIDIFYISKRLGHKDISITQKTYSHMIEVNRDKSEKKALEALEKM
;
A
#
# COMPACT_ATOMS: atom_id res chain seq x y z
N MET A 1 2.95 41.17 39.91
CA MET A 1 3.96 40.07 39.92
C MET A 1 3.25 38.78 39.54
N SER A 2 3.78 38.05 38.57
CA SER A 2 3.19 36.80 38.07
C SER A 2 3.43 35.59 39.00
N ILE A 3 4.43 35.64 39.86
CA ILE A 3 4.76 34.60 40.85
C ILE A 3 4.14 34.93 42.21
N GLN A 4 3.32 34.02 42.72
CA GLN A 4 2.59 34.19 43.99
C GLN A 4 2.61 32.89 44.79
N LYS A 5 2.50 33.02 46.14
CA LYS A 5 2.33 31.89 47.06
C LYS A 5 0.85 31.82 47.48
N ARG A 6 0.21 30.64 47.29
CA ARG A 6 -1.19 30.38 47.70
C ARG A 6 -1.25 29.01 48.37
N ASN A 7 -1.94 28.90 49.47
CA ASN A 7 -2.11 27.65 50.24
C ASN A 7 -0.77 26.90 50.46
N GLY A 8 0.27 27.64 50.85
CA GLY A 8 1.59 27.08 51.14
C GLY A 8 2.45 26.73 49.92
N LYS A 9 1.92 26.82 48.69
CA LYS A 9 2.62 26.47 47.43
C LYS A 9 2.87 27.71 46.57
N TRP A 10 4.02 27.74 45.92
CA TRP A 10 4.38 28.76 44.94
C TRP A 10 3.77 28.40 43.58
N GLY A 11 3.47 29.44 42.78
CA GLY A 11 2.94 29.28 41.45
C GLY A 11 2.97 30.57 40.65
N TYR A 12 2.59 30.45 39.37
CA TYR A 12 2.45 31.57 38.44
C TYR A 12 0.97 31.88 38.16
N ASP A 13 0.71 33.14 37.81
CA ASP A 13 -0.59 33.63 37.34
C ASP A 13 -0.34 34.79 36.37
N PHE A 14 -0.42 34.55 35.08
CA PHE A 14 -0.19 35.55 34.03
C PHE A 14 -1.15 35.39 32.85
N ARG A 15 -1.22 36.41 32.01
CA ARG A 15 -1.98 36.36 30.73
C ARG A 15 -1.03 36.41 29.54
N HIS A 16 -1.37 35.69 28.50
CA HIS A 16 -0.71 35.70 27.20
C HIS A 16 -1.80 35.59 26.11
N GLU A 17 -1.83 36.54 25.16
CA GLU A 17 -2.85 36.61 24.09
C GLU A 17 -4.30 36.41 24.59
N GLY A 18 -4.67 37.10 25.67
CA GLY A 18 -5.99 37.05 26.23
C GLY A 18 -6.30 35.84 27.12
N LYS A 19 -5.52 34.75 27.05
CA LYS A 19 -5.68 33.57 27.92
C LYS A 19 -4.92 33.71 29.21
N ARG A 20 -5.54 33.23 30.30
CA ARG A 20 -4.93 33.23 31.64
C ARG A 20 -4.28 31.89 31.95
N TYR A 21 -3.01 31.90 32.34
CA TYR A 21 -2.23 30.75 32.75
C TYR A 21 -1.97 30.83 34.24
N LYS A 22 -2.50 29.86 35.03
CA LYS A 22 -2.42 29.86 36.49
C LYS A 22 -2.17 28.45 37.00
N ARG A 23 -1.12 28.30 37.85
CA ARG A 23 -0.81 27.04 38.52
C ARG A 23 -0.01 27.28 39.77
N HIS A 24 -0.38 26.62 40.89
CA HIS A 24 0.25 26.77 42.20
C HIS A 24 0.51 25.38 42.78
N VAL A 25 1.69 24.80 42.52
CA VAL A 25 2.03 23.43 42.91
C VAL A 25 3.45 23.25 43.43
N TRP A 26 4.30 24.23 43.24
CA TRP A 26 5.74 24.13 43.55
C TRP A 26 6.04 24.46 45.01
N LYS A 27 7.08 23.82 45.57
CA LYS A 27 7.51 24.03 46.93
C LYS A 27 8.33 25.32 47.08
N THR A 28 9.07 25.71 46.05
CA THR A 28 9.96 26.88 46.08
C THR A 28 9.56 27.93 45.04
N LYS A 29 9.89 29.22 45.34
CA LYS A 29 9.71 30.33 44.40
C LYS A 29 10.53 30.12 43.13
N ARG A 30 11.75 29.58 43.24
CA ARG A 30 12.68 29.34 42.17
C ARG A 30 12.09 28.36 41.12
N GLU A 31 11.53 27.24 41.58
CA GLU A 31 10.86 26.28 40.69
C GLU A 31 9.69 26.92 39.94
N ALA A 32 8.83 27.66 40.60
CA ALA A 32 7.71 28.34 40.00
C ALA A 32 8.16 29.38 38.95
N THR A 33 9.26 30.11 39.22
CA THR A 33 9.82 31.06 38.24
C THR A 33 10.41 30.38 37.03
N GLN A 34 11.15 29.28 37.20
CA GLN A 34 11.72 28.54 36.11
C GLN A 34 10.61 27.97 35.18
N GLU A 35 9.54 27.45 35.76
CA GLU A 35 8.41 26.93 34.99
C GLU A 35 7.64 28.05 34.28
N GLU A 36 7.46 29.23 34.93
CA GLU A 36 6.85 30.39 34.28
C GLU A 36 7.64 30.84 33.04
N VAL A 37 8.97 30.96 33.20
CA VAL A 37 9.86 31.32 32.07
C VAL A 37 9.75 30.31 30.93
N LYS A 38 9.81 29.03 31.26
CA LYS A 38 9.65 27.97 30.28
C LYS A 38 8.32 28.08 29.52
N ILE A 39 7.22 28.22 30.25
CA ILE A 39 5.88 28.34 29.64
C ILE A 39 5.77 29.60 28.78
N LYS A 40 6.29 30.74 29.20
CA LYS A 40 6.30 31.97 28.41
C LYS A 40 7.13 31.80 27.12
N THR A 41 8.28 31.14 27.21
CA THR A 41 9.11 30.83 26.05
C THR A 41 8.36 29.90 25.07
N ASP A 42 7.71 28.87 25.58
CA ASP A 42 6.93 27.94 24.77
C ASP A 42 5.75 28.62 24.06
N LEU A 43 5.04 29.52 24.79
CA LEU A 43 3.95 30.33 24.20
C LEU A 43 4.45 31.32 23.14
N ASN A 44 5.57 32.00 23.40
CA ASN A 44 6.18 32.92 22.43
C ASN A 44 6.66 32.17 21.15
N ASN A 45 7.00 30.88 21.30
CA ASN A 45 7.33 30.00 20.16
C ASN A 45 6.08 29.42 19.50
N GLY A 46 4.87 29.88 19.81
CA GLY A 46 3.62 29.45 19.19
C GLY A 46 3.11 28.09 19.67
N LEU A 47 3.62 27.57 20.80
CA LEU A 47 3.20 26.25 21.29
C LEU A 47 1.88 26.31 22.04
N ASN A 48 0.99 25.39 21.70
CA ASN A 48 -0.29 25.23 22.40
C ASN A 48 -0.11 24.35 23.68
N ILE A 49 0.35 24.97 24.78
CA ILE A 49 0.67 24.30 26.05
C ILE A 49 -0.54 23.61 26.69
N THR A 50 -1.75 24.09 26.39
CA THR A 50 -3.00 23.57 26.98
C THR A 50 -3.50 22.32 26.26
N ASN A 51 -2.92 21.93 25.11
CA ASN A 51 -3.39 20.81 24.34
C ASN A 51 -2.86 19.47 24.90
N ASN A 52 -3.71 18.80 25.67
CA ASN A 52 -3.44 17.49 26.28
C ASN A 52 -4.04 16.35 25.40
N VAL A 53 -3.85 16.44 24.09
CA VAL A 53 -4.35 15.41 23.18
C VAL A 53 -3.51 14.14 23.27
N THR A 54 -4.15 12.97 23.28
CA THR A 54 -3.44 11.70 23.16
C THR A 54 -2.92 11.52 21.74
N PHE A 55 -1.87 10.72 21.59
CA PHE A 55 -1.35 10.42 20.25
C PHE A 55 -2.40 9.74 19.37
N ALA A 56 -3.18 8.85 19.95
CA ALA A 56 -4.24 8.14 19.25
C ALA A 56 -5.34 9.09 18.74
N ASP A 57 -5.81 10.01 19.60
CA ASP A 57 -6.89 10.94 19.24
C ASP A 57 -6.44 11.94 18.19
N TYR A 58 -5.21 12.49 18.33
CA TYR A 58 -4.66 13.41 17.33
C TYR A 58 -4.48 12.72 15.97
N TYR A 59 -3.91 11.50 15.95
CA TYR A 59 -3.74 10.73 14.73
C TYR A 59 -5.09 10.41 14.06
N GLU A 60 -6.11 10.06 14.86
CA GLU A 60 -7.47 9.78 14.38
C GLU A 60 -8.11 11.02 13.73
N GLN A 61 -8.03 12.16 14.39
CA GLN A 61 -8.54 13.44 13.89
C GLN A 61 -7.80 13.84 12.61
N TRP A 62 -6.46 13.78 12.62
CA TRP A 62 -5.62 14.14 11.50
C TRP A 62 -5.95 13.32 10.23
N TYR A 63 -6.04 11.99 10.33
CA TYR A 63 -6.31 11.21 9.13
C TYR A 63 -7.76 11.34 8.64
N LYS A 64 -8.72 11.51 9.53
CA LYS A 64 -10.13 11.74 9.14
C LYS A 64 -10.28 13.04 8.35
N VAL A 65 -9.59 14.10 8.74
CA VAL A 65 -9.63 15.39 8.05
C VAL A 65 -8.80 15.34 6.75
N ASN A 66 -7.53 14.97 6.84
CA ASN A 66 -6.60 15.11 5.73
C ASN A 66 -6.67 13.96 4.71
N LYS A 67 -7.30 12.83 5.04
CA LYS A 67 -7.33 11.61 4.21
C LYS A 67 -8.76 11.15 3.87
N SER A 68 -9.78 11.99 4.09
CA SER A 68 -11.19 11.70 3.82
C SER A 68 -11.49 11.43 2.34
N HIS A 69 -10.80 12.11 1.44
CA HIS A 69 -10.93 11.98 -0.02
C HIS A 69 -10.34 10.66 -0.58
N LEU A 70 -9.59 9.91 0.21
CA LEU A 70 -8.93 8.69 -0.25
C LEU A 70 -9.91 7.51 -0.35
N SER A 71 -9.57 6.55 -1.21
CA SER A 71 -10.35 5.32 -1.38
C SER A 71 -10.52 4.56 -0.06
N TYR A 72 -11.62 3.80 0.05
CA TYR A 72 -11.93 2.98 1.23
C TYR A 72 -10.75 2.08 1.66
N ASN A 73 -10.10 1.40 0.71
CA ASN A 73 -8.97 0.53 1.02
C ASN A 73 -7.76 1.29 1.57
N THR A 74 -7.52 2.51 1.09
CA THR A 74 -6.44 3.35 1.60
C THR A 74 -6.75 3.84 3.02
N ARG A 75 -7.99 4.26 3.29
CA ARG A 75 -8.43 4.67 4.63
C ARG A 75 -8.29 3.54 5.65
N ARG A 76 -8.65 2.30 5.29
CA ARG A 76 -8.42 1.12 6.15
C ARG A 76 -6.95 0.94 6.55
N GLY A 77 -6.01 1.39 5.71
CA GLY A 77 -4.58 1.41 6.06
C GLY A 77 -4.29 2.34 7.25
N TYR A 78 -4.85 3.55 7.26
CA TYR A 78 -4.72 4.50 8.38
C TYR A 78 -5.42 3.99 9.63
N GLU A 79 -6.61 3.41 9.50
CA GLU A 79 -7.33 2.77 10.63
C GLU A 79 -6.53 1.62 11.25
N SER A 80 -5.84 0.84 10.43
CA SER A 80 -4.96 -0.21 10.91
C SER A 80 -3.78 0.35 11.70
N ILE A 81 -3.18 1.46 11.26
CA ILE A 81 -2.11 2.14 11.98
C ILE A 81 -2.62 2.69 13.31
N LEU A 82 -3.79 3.34 13.32
CA LEU A 82 -4.42 3.81 14.55
C LEU A 82 -4.61 2.70 15.59
N LYS A 83 -5.02 1.50 15.17
CA LYS A 83 -5.14 0.34 16.09
C LYS A 83 -3.81 0.00 16.77
N TRP A 84 -2.70 0.06 16.05
CA TRP A 84 -1.38 -0.19 16.61
C TRP A 84 -0.92 0.92 17.55
N ILE A 85 -1.23 2.18 17.22
CA ILE A 85 -0.99 3.33 18.10
C ILE A 85 -1.79 3.17 19.42
N LYS A 86 -3.10 2.88 19.33
CA LYS A 86 -3.96 2.65 20.51
C LYS A 86 -3.47 1.48 21.36
N LEU A 87 -2.99 0.41 20.74
CA LEU A 87 -2.52 -0.77 21.46
C LEU A 87 -1.23 -0.50 22.24
N TYR A 88 -0.28 0.21 21.64
CA TYR A 88 1.04 0.44 22.25
C TYR A 88 1.05 1.65 23.17
N PHE A 89 0.60 2.81 22.69
CA PHE A 89 0.68 4.07 23.40
C PHE A 89 -0.49 4.32 24.37
N LYS A 90 -1.60 3.61 24.21
CA LYS A 90 -2.82 3.80 25.02
C LYS A 90 -3.19 5.29 25.09
N ASP A 91 -3.32 5.83 26.30
CA ASP A 91 -3.68 7.24 26.57
C ASP A 91 -2.46 8.18 26.67
N ARG A 92 -1.33 7.77 26.10
CA ARG A 92 -0.11 8.57 26.11
C ARG A 92 -0.31 9.90 25.41
N LEU A 93 -0.05 11.01 26.08
CA LEU A 93 -0.10 12.34 25.50
C LEU A 93 0.98 12.49 24.42
N MET A 94 0.60 13.01 23.26
CA MET A 94 1.50 13.12 22.11
C MET A 94 2.78 13.92 22.43
N LYS A 95 2.66 15.00 23.19
CA LYS A 95 3.79 15.86 23.61
C LYS A 95 4.81 15.16 24.54
N ASN A 96 4.43 14.05 25.17
CA ASN A 96 5.28 13.31 26.10
C ASN A 96 6.02 12.14 25.46
N ILE A 97 5.78 11.86 24.16
CA ILE A 97 6.45 10.78 23.44
C ILE A 97 7.88 11.20 23.11
N THR A 98 8.83 10.37 23.50
CA THR A 98 10.26 10.56 23.20
C THR A 98 10.66 9.81 21.93
N MET A 99 11.82 10.18 21.34
CA MET A 99 12.40 9.46 20.18
C MET A 99 12.71 8.00 20.53
N LEU A 100 13.17 7.71 21.75
CA LEU A 100 13.44 6.34 22.21
C LEU A 100 12.14 5.54 22.35
N GLU A 101 11.09 6.11 22.89
CA GLU A 101 9.78 5.46 23.01
C GLU A 101 9.19 5.15 21.62
N TYR A 102 9.33 6.05 20.67
CA TYR A 102 8.91 5.83 19.29
C TYR A 102 9.74 4.73 18.60
N GLN A 103 11.06 4.73 18.80
CA GLN A 103 11.93 3.67 18.28
C GLN A 103 11.59 2.30 18.88
N SER A 104 11.30 2.25 20.18
CA SER A 104 10.84 1.03 20.85
C SER A 104 9.51 0.52 20.26
N PHE A 105 8.58 1.43 19.98
CA PHE A 105 7.33 1.08 19.28
C PHE A 105 7.59 0.47 17.89
N LEU A 106 8.49 1.06 17.09
CA LEU A 106 8.84 0.53 15.78
C LEU A 106 9.50 -0.85 15.88
N ASN A 107 10.42 -1.04 16.82
CA ASN A 107 11.07 -2.32 17.06
C ASN A 107 10.06 -3.40 17.46
N TRP A 108 9.17 -3.07 18.39
CA TRP A 108 8.07 -3.95 18.78
C TRP A 108 7.15 -4.29 17.59
N TYR A 109 6.74 -3.29 16.81
CA TYR A 109 5.88 -3.50 15.65
C TYR A 109 6.56 -4.35 14.58
N GLY A 110 7.84 -4.13 14.34
CA GLY A 110 8.62 -4.86 13.34
C GLY A 110 8.93 -6.32 13.70
N ASN A 111 9.11 -6.63 14.99
CA ASN A 111 9.64 -7.92 15.42
C ASN A 111 8.69 -8.75 16.30
N GLU A 112 7.82 -8.11 17.09
CA GLU A 112 7.06 -8.77 18.15
C GLU A 112 5.54 -8.66 17.99
N ALA A 113 5.04 -7.60 17.33
CA ALA A 113 3.62 -7.33 17.26
C ALA A 113 2.84 -8.49 16.62
N PRO A 114 1.67 -8.88 17.20
CA PRO A 114 0.93 -10.04 16.76
C PRO A 114 0.47 -9.89 15.30
N ASN A 115 0.76 -10.88 14.47
CA ASN A 115 0.37 -10.91 13.08
C ASN A 115 -0.80 -11.87 12.88
N LYS A 116 -1.92 -11.41 12.34
CA LYS A 116 -3.13 -12.21 12.11
C LYS A 116 -2.94 -13.46 11.26
N LYS A 117 -1.87 -13.51 10.45
CA LYS A 117 -1.61 -14.62 9.53
C LYS A 117 -0.98 -15.84 10.19
N ASN A 118 -0.42 -15.70 11.37
CA ASN A 118 0.27 -16.80 12.05
C ASN A 118 0.13 -16.61 13.55
N ARG A 119 -0.82 -17.31 14.18
CA ARG A 119 -1.10 -17.17 15.61
C ARG A 119 -0.06 -17.86 16.51
N GLU A 120 0.76 -18.73 15.93
CA GLU A 120 1.68 -19.62 16.66
C GLU A 120 3.14 -19.11 16.74
N LYS A 121 3.49 -18.02 16.07
CA LYS A 121 4.86 -17.46 16.10
C LYS A 121 4.84 -15.96 16.31
N PRO A 122 5.71 -15.36 17.15
CA PRO A 122 5.87 -13.91 17.29
C PRO A 122 6.39 -13.37 15.96
N HIS A 123 5.91 -12.22 15.49
CA HIS A 123 5.77 -12.31 14.10
C HIS A 123 6.05 -11.06 13.37
N GLY A 124 6.18 -9.96 14.01
CA GLY A 124 6.55 -8.71 13.45
C GLY A 124 5.92 -8.43 12.08
N HIS A 125 6.25 -7.34 11.54
CA HIS A 125 5.77 -6.89 10.23
C HIS A 125 6.95 -6.72 9.25
N GLY A 126 6.71 -6.96 7.96
CA GLY A 126 7.73 -6.82 6.93
C GLY A 126 8.01 -5.35 6.55
N LYS A 127 9.11 -5.14 5.82
CA LYS A 127 9.64 -3.85 5.37
C LYS A 127 8.57 -2.88 4.86
N THR A 128 7.68 -3.33 3.97
CA THR A 128 6.65 -2.46 3.38
C THR A 128 5.64 -1.95 4.41
N ALA A 129 5.27 -2.77 5.39
CA ALA A 129 4.36 -2.37 6.47
C ALA A 129 5.05 -1.36 7.39
N MET A 130 6.32 -1.58 7.72
CA MET A 130 7.14 -0.66 8.50
C MET A 130 7.27 0.71 7.84
N ILE A 131 7.59 0.75 6.55
CA ILE A 131 7.69 2.00 5.79
C ILE A 131 6.35 2.75 5.80
N LYS A 132 5.24 2.06 5.54
CA LYS A 132 3.90 2.68 5.58
C LYS A 132 3.55 3.24 6.95
N MET A 133 3.81 2.49 8.00
CA MET A 133 3.61 2.89 9.40
C MET A 133 4.41 4.16 9.69
N ASN A 134 5.72 4.12 9.49
CA ASN A 134 6.62 5.24 9.80
C ASN A 134 6.28 6.49 8.97
N THR A 135 6.05 6.34 7.65
CA THR A 135 5.69 7.47 6.78
C THR A 135 4.38 8.14 7.22
N SER A 136 3.36 7.35 7.55
CA SER A 136 2.07 7.89 7.97
C SER A 136 2.18 8.64 9.31
N ILE A 137 2.87 8.06 10.29
CA ILE A 137 3.07 8.68 11.60
C ILE A 137 3.94 9.94 11.47
N ARG A 138 5.02 9.88 10.69
CA ARG A 138 5.90 11.02 10.45
C ARG A 138 5.13 12.21 9.88
N THR A 139 4.29 11.98 8.87
CA THR A 139 3.46 13.04 8.29
C THR A 139 2.51 13.63 9.34
N CYS A 140 1.86 12.79 10.16
CA CYS A 140 1.00 13.26 11.26
C CYS A 140 1.78 14.10 12.27
N VAL A 141 2.99 13.69 12.65
CA VAL A 141 3.88 14.42 13.57
C VAL A 141 4.31 15.76 13.00
N GLU A 142 4.61 15.84 11.71
CA GLU A 142 4.95 17.08 11.01
C GLU A 142 3.77 18.09 11.06
N TYR A 143 2.53 17.61 10.90
CA TYR A 143 1.33 18.44 11.10
C TYR A 143 1.22 18.94 12.55
N ALA A 144 1.43 18.06 13.55
CA ALA A 144 1.36 18.42 14.96
C ALA A 144 2.41 19.48 15.36
N ILE A 145 3.58 19.46 14.72
CA ILE A 145 4.61 20.50 14.92
C ILE A 145 4.14 21.82 14.32
N ASN A 146 3.63 21.82 13.11
CA ASN A 146 3.13 23.03 12.44
C ASN A 146 1.92 23.65 13.16
N GLU A 147 1.11 22.84 13.86
CA GLU A 147 0.00 23.30 14.70
C GLU A 147 0.44 23.70 16.12
N GLY A 148 1.74 23.67 16.43
CA GLY A 148 2.28 24.04 17.74
C GLY A 148 1.95 23.05 18.87
N ILE A 149 1.53 21.83 18.57
CA ILE A 149 1.24 20.76 19.55
C ILE A 149 2.53 20.09 20.01
N LEU A 150 3.51 19.98 19.12
CA LEU A 150 4.82 19.40 19.37
C LEU A 150 5.94 20.41 19.09
N GLN A 151 6.95 20.42 19.96
CA GLN A 151 8.19 21.19 19.74
C GLN A 151 9.19 20.44 18.87
N ARG A 152 9.20 19.11 18.96
CA ARG A 152 10.23 18.27 18.32
C ARG A 152 9.61 17.07 17.63
N ASN A 153 10.22 16.69 16.52
CA ASN A 153 9.84 15.51 15.77
C ASN A 153 10.40 14.24 16.43
N PHE A 154 9.59 13.51 17.15
CA PHE A 154 10.01 12.26 17.79
C PHE A 154 10.24 11.10 16.78
N THR A 155 9.85 11.27 15.51
CA THR A 155 10.11 10.29 14.44
C THR A 155 11.43 10.55 13.70
N PHE A 156 12.19 11.58 14.11
CA PHE A 156 13.43 11.99 13.46
C PHE A 156 14.48 10.88 13.53
N LYS A 157 15.09 10.55 12.37
CA LYS A 157 16.11 9.48 12.22
C LYS A 157 15.69 8.11 12.77
N ALA A 158 14.40 7.81 12.84
CA ALA A 158 13.94 6.50 13.26
C ALA A 158 14.41 5.40 12.28
N THR A 159 14.93 4.30 12.82
CA THR A 159 15.39 3.13 12.06
C THR A 159 14.30 2.08 11.94
N LEU A 160 14.23 1.41 10.79
CA LEU A 160 13.21 0.40 10.51
C LEU A 160 13.81 -0.99 10.61
N ASN A 161 13.62 -1.66 11.75
CA ASN A 161 14.02 -3.03 11.98
C ASN A 161 12.81 -3.95 11.81
N TYR A 162 12.94 -5.00 11.00
CA TYR A 162 11.83 -5.91 10.67
C TYR A 162 12.32 -7.35 10.56
N ALA A 163 11.50 -8.28 11.10
CA ALA A 163 11.82 -9.71 11.13
C ALA A 163 11.55 -10.42 9.77
N ASN A 164 10.67 -9.84 8.93
CA ASN A 164 10.22 -10.49 7.71
C ASN A 164 10.73 -9.76 6.46
N GLU A 165 11.58 -10.43 5.70
CA GLU A 165 11.99 -9.96 4.37
C GLU A 165 10.89 -10.17 3.33
N SER A 166 10.93 -9.38 2.26
CA SER A 166 10.04 -9.59 1.11
C SER A 166 10.43 -10.87 0.36
N LYS A 167 9.46 -11.59 -0.18
CA LYS A 167 9.73 -12.74 -1.05
C LYS A 167 10.66 -12.34 -2.19
N PRO A 168 11.62 -13.18 -2.56
CA PRO A 168 12.50 -12.93 -3.70
C PRO A 168 11.69 -12.79 -4.99
N GLU A 169 12.18 -12.02 -5.96
CA GLU A 169 11.47 -11.70 -7.21
C GLU A 169 11.06 -12.96 -7.98
N LYS A 170 11.95 -13.97 -8.09
CA LYS A 170 11.66 -15.25 -8.77
C LYS A 170 10.49 -16.03 -8.16
N ALA A 171 10.12 -15.77 -6.91
CA ALA A 171 8.96 -16.38 -6.26
C ALA A 171 7.64 -15.67 -6.58
N LYS A 172 7.69 -14.60 -7.37
CA LYS A 172 6.52 -13.74 -7.65
C LYS A 172 5.84 -14.00 -8.99
N TYR A 173 6.40 -14.83 -9.87
CA TYR A 173 5.84 -15.16 -11.17
C TYR A 173 6.00 -16.64 -11.53
N LEU A 174 5.21 -17.12 -12.47
CA LEU A 174 5.28 -18.48 -13.02
C LEU A 174 6.29 -18.54 -14.15
N GLU A 175 7.00 -19.66 -14.25
CA GLU A 175 7.79 -20.01 -15.41
C GLU A 175 6.85 -20.39 -16.59
N LEU A 176 7.39 -20.47 -17.81
CA LEU A 176 6.57 -20.67 -19.01
C LEU A 176 5.74 -21.96 -18.97
N ASP A 177 6.30 -23.06 -18.47
CA ASP A 177 5.59 -24.34 -18.36
C ASP A 177 4.49 -24.30 -17.30
N GLU A 178 4.74 -23.65 -16.16
CA GLU A 178 3.72 -23.42 -15.13
C GLU A 178 2.57 -22.53 -15.65
N TYR A 179 2.92 -21.50 -16.46
CA TYR A 179 1.94 -20.63 -17.14
C TYR A 179 1.05 -21.45 -18.09
N ARG A 180 1.64 -22.34 -18.90
CA ARG A 180 0.90 -23.18 -19.84
C ARG A 180 -0.08 -24.11 -19.12
N LYS A 181 0.37 -24.81 -18.07
CA LYS A 181 -0.47 -25.68 -17.24
C LYS A 181 -1.64 -24.92 -16.62
N LEU A 182 -1.37 -23.76 -16.01
CA LEU A 182 -2.42 -22.95 -15.40
C LEU A 182 -3.41 -22.44 -16.46
N LYS A 183 -2.92 -21.97 -17.61
CA LYS A 183 -3.77 -21.47 -18.69
C LYS A 183 -4.71 -22.55 -19.22
N GLU A 184 -4.22 -23.75 -19.45
CA GLU A 184 -5.00 -24.91 -19.91
C GLU A 184 -6.09 -25.25 -18.88
N GLU A 185 -5.74 -25.36 -17.60
CA GLU A 185 -6.69 -25.67 -16.54
C GLU A 185 -7.79 -24.61 -16.40
N LEU A 186 -7.44 -23.32 -16.54
CA LEU A 186 -8.42 -22.22 -16.51
C LEU A 186 -9.42 -22.29 -17.68
N LEU A 187 -9.03 -22.84 -18.83
CA LEU A 187 -9.89 -23.02 -20.00
C LEU A 187 -10.76 -24.27 -19.94
N ASN A 188 -10.33 -25.32 -19.21
CA ASN A 188 -11.10 -26.53 -19.00
C ASN A 188 -12.35 -26.31 -18.16
N ASN A 189 -12.37 -25.24 -17.38
CA ASN A 189 -13.47 -24.87 -16.51
C ASN A 189 -14.29 -23.72 -17.07
N THR A 190 -15.60 -23.77 -16.90
CA THR A 190 -16.54 -22.72 -17.33
C THR A 190 -16.93 -21.77 -16.18
N ASP A 191 -16.28 -21.90 -15.02
CA ASP A 191 -16.56 -21.06 -13.86
C ASP A 191 -16.12 -19.61 -14.11
N GLN A 192 -16.91 -18.68 -13.64
CA GLN A 192 -16.68 -17.25 -13.81
C GLN A 192 -15.36 -16.76 -13.15
N ILE A 193 -14.91 -17.43 -12.08
CA ILE A 193 -13.66 -17.12 -11.41
C ILE A 193 -12.48 -17.53 -12.29
N ASP A 194 -12.56 -18.71 -12.91
CA ASP A 194 -11.52 -19.24 -13.78
C ASP A 194 -11.39 -18.39 -15.04
N PHE A 195 -12.51 -17.96 -15.60
CA PHE A 195 -12.49 -17.07 -16.75
C PHE A 195 -11.94 -15.67 -16.40
N LEU A 196 -12.24 -15.12 -15.22
CA LEU A 196 -11.65 -13.87 -14.75
C LEU A 196 -10.12 -14.02 -14.59
N LEU A 197 -9.65 -15.11 -14.00
CA LEU A 197 -8.23 -15.43 -13.87
C LEU A 197 -7.55 -15.59 -15.24
N TYR A 198 -8.24 -16.24 -16.18
CA TYR A 198 -7.75 -16.40 -17.56
C TYR A 198 -7.54 -15.06 -18.26
N ILE A 199 -8.52 -14.15 -18.21
CA ILE A 199 -8.38 -12.79 -18.78
C ILE A 199 -7.24 -12.03 -18.11
N MET A 200 -7.10 -12.12 -16.78
CA MET A 200 -5.96 -11.50 -16.08
C MET A 200 -4.63 -12.06 -16.54
N LEU A 201 -4.54 -13.36 -16.76
CA LEU A 201 -3.33 -14.06 -17.18
C LEU A 201 -2.88 -13.63 -18.60
N ILE A 202 -3.80 -13.59 -19.57
CA ILE A 202 -3.49 -13.28 -20.98
C ILE A 202 -3.30 -11.79 -21.26
N THR A 203 -3.85 -10.91 -20.41
CA THR A 203 -3.75 -9.45 -20.61
C THR A 203 -2.74 -8.76 -19.71
N GLY A 204 -2.36 -9.40 -18.60
CA GLY A 204 -1.63 -8.74 -17.52
C GLY A 204 -2.44 -7.68 -16.77
N GLY A 205 -3.77 -7.64 -16.96
CA GLY A 205 -4.70 -6.72 -16.31
C GLY A 205 -4.67 -6.86 -14.78
N ARG A 206 -4.85 -5.75 -14.06
CA ARG A 206 -5.07 -5.82 -12.61
C ARG A 206 -6.45 -6.41 -12.33
N TYR A 207 -6.63 -7.02 -11.17
CA TYR A 207 -7.95 -7.48 -10.74
C TYR A 207 -9.03 -6.40 -10.87
N SER A 208 -8.74 -5.15 -10.45
CA SER A 208 -9.67 -4.02 -10.55
C SER A 208 -10.08 -3.69 -11.98
N ASP A 209 -9.17 -3.87 -12.94
CA ASP A 209 -9.39 -3.54 -14.34
C ASP A 209 -10.26 -4.60 -15.01
N VAL A 210 -9.96 -5.88 -14.74
CA VAL A 210 -10.65 -7.01 -15.38
C VAL A 210 -12.00 -7.32 -14.73
N CYS A 211 -12.12 -7.24 -13.41
CA CYS A 211 -13.38 -7.57 -12.72
C CYS A 211 -14.54 -6.62 -13.06
N ARG A 212 -14.24 -5.43 -13.60
CA ARG A 212 -15.24 -4.43 -14.05
C ARG A 212 -15.51 -4.48 -15.55
N MET A 213 -14.98 -5.47 -16.26
CA MET A 213 -15.23 -5.57 -17.69
C MET A 213 -16.71 -5.75 -17.99
N THR A 214 -17.18 -5.01 -18.98
CA THR A 214 -18.49 -5.14 -19.60
C THR A 214 -18.36 -5.80 -20.98
N TYR A 215 -19.48 -6.18 -21.57
CA TYR A 215 -19.47 -6.78 -22.93
C TYR A 215 -18.95 -5.80 -23.98
N ASP A 216 -19.19 -4.49 -23.81
CA ASP A 216 -18.74 -3.43 -24.73
C ASP A 216 -17.22 -3.20 -24.69
N HIS A 217 -16.53 -3.77 -23.69
CA HIS A 217 -15.07 -3.73 -23.60
C HIS A 217 -14.38 -4.79 -24.49
N ILE A 218 -15.15 -5.59 -25.22
CA ILE A 218 -14.62 -6.67 -26.08
C ILE A 218 -14.90 -6.31 -27.53
N ASP A 219 -13.83 -6.03 -28.29
CA ASP A 219 -13.89 -5.84 -29.72
C ASP A 219 -13.44 -7.15 -30.42
N GLU A 220 -14.43 -7.92 -30.85
CA GLU A 220 -14.22 -9.21 -31.50
C GLU A 220 -13.53 -9.05 -32.85
N LEU A 221 -13.87 -8.00 -33.61
CA LEU A 221 -13.36 -7.77 -34.98
C LEU A 221 -11.86 -7.44 -34.93
N ASN A 222 -11.45 -6.55 -34.03
CA ASN A 222 -10.07 -6.15 -33.89
C ASN A 222 -9.27 -7.03 -32.93
N SER A 223 -9.91 -8.04 -32.33
CA SER A 223 -9.31 -8.91 -31.29
C SER A 223 -8.67 -8.10 -30.15
N THR A 224 -9.40 -7.14 -29.59
CA THR A 224 -8.93 -6.28 -28.51
C THR A 224 -9.86 -6.29 -27.31
N LEU A 225 -9.27 -6.02 -26.14
CA LEU A 225 -9.96 -5.87 -24.86
C LEU A 225 -9.66 -4.49 -24.27
N PHE A 226 -10.69 -3.73 -23.94
CA PHE A 226 -10.52 -2.50 -23.19
C PHE A 226 -10.50 -2.80 -21.69
N LEU A 227 -9.45 -2.33 -21.00
CA LEU A 227 -9.29 -2.44 -19.56
C LEU A 227 -9.47 -1.06 -18.94
N ASP A 228 -10.60 -0.86 -18.25
CA ASP A 228 -10.93 0.37 -17.54
C ASP A 228 -10.15 0.45 -16.22
N GLY A 229 -8.96 1.02 -16.28
CA GLY A 229 -8.09 1.18 -15.12
C GLY A 229 -8.43 2.42 -14.32
N SER A 230 -8.88 2.27 -13.07
CA SER A 230 -9.29 3.38 -12.20
C SER A 230 -8.17 3.92 -11.30
N LYS A 231 -6.94 3.43 -11.39
CA LYS A 231 -5.88 3.76 -10.41
C LYS A 231 -5.07 5.01 -10.77
N ASN A 232 -4.96 5.33 -12.05
CA ASN A 232 -4.22 6.48 -12.59
C ASN A 232 -4.68 6.75 -14.03
N ASP A 233 -4.39 7.91 -14.58
CA ASP A 233 -4.83 8.37 -15.91
C ASP A 233 -4.30 7.52 -17.08
N THR A 234 -3.23 6.75 -16.87
CA THR A 234 -2.65 5.84 -17.86
C THR A 234 -3.15 4.40 -17.74
N ALA A 235 -4.05 4.13 -16.78
CA ALA A 235 -4.56 2.80 -16.53
C ALA A 235 -5.64 2.34 -17.54
N PRO A 236 -6.55 3.19 -18.06
CA PRO A 236 -7.44 2.84 -19.16
C PRO A 236 -6.64 2.56 -20.43
N ARG A 237 -6.86 1.40 -21.05
CA ARG A 237 -6.09 0.99 -22.23
C ARG A 237 -6.74 -0.14 -23.00
N THR A 238 -6.50 -0.19 -24.29
CA THR A 238 -6.86 -1.30 -25.15
C THR A 238 -5.68 -2.27 -25.27
N VAL A 239 -5.96 -3.56 -25.07
CA VAL A 239 -4.97 -4.63 -25.09
C VAL A 239 -5.31 -5.58 -26.24
N SER A 240 -4.43 -5.70 -27.23
CA SER A 240 -4.57 -6.67 -28.32
C SER A 240 -4.38 -8.10 -27.79
N THR A 241 -5.21 -9.02 -28.24
CA THR A 241 -5.15 -10.44 -27.88
C THR A 241 -4.99 -11.30 -29.13
N PRO A 242 -4.28 -12.43 -29.06
CA PRO A 242 -4.24 -13.38 -30.18
C PRO A 242 -5.64 -13.82 -30.56
N ARG A 243 -5.88 -14.07 -31.86
CA ARG A 243 -7.19 -14.55 -32.36
C ARG A 243 -7.66 -15.84 -31.69
N LYS A 244 -6.72 -16.73 -31.32
CA LYS A 244 -7.02 -17.96 -30.56
C LYS A 244 -7.66 -17.61 -29.20
N GLU A 245 -7.08 -16.68 -28.45
CA GLU A 245 -7.60 -16.27 -27.17
C GLU A 245 -8.95 -15.56 -27.29
N MET A 246 -9.13 -14.75 -28.34
CA MET A 246 -10.43 -14.11 -28.61
C MET A 246 -11.54 -15.13 -28.88
N LYS A 247 -11.24 -16.23 -29.59
CA LYS A 247 -12.20 -17.33 -29.80
C LYS A 247 -12.64 -17.97 -28.48
N GLU A 248 -11.72 -18.21 -27.56
CA GLU A 248 -12.07 -18.74 -26.22
C GLU A 248 -12.94 -17.74 -25.42
N ILE A 249 -12.63 -16.45 -25.53
CA ILE A 249 -13.46 -15.39 -24.91
C ILE A 249 -14.88 -15.41 -25.49
N GLN A 250 -15.01 -15.47 -26.80
CA GLN A 250 -16.31 -15.55 -27.49
C GLN A 250 -17.10 -16.79 -27.07
N LYS A 251 -16.43 -17.95 -27.00
CA LYS A 251 -17.03 -19.21 -26.58
C LYS A 251 -17.61 -19.07 -25.17
N TYR A 252 -16.85 -18.51 -24.24
CA TYR A 252 -17.33 -18.29 -22.89
C TYR A 252 -18.54 -17.34 -22.86
N ILE A 253 -18.48 -16.20 -23.55
CA ILE A 253 -19.56 -15.21 -23.58
C ILE A 253 -20.85 -15.80 -24.18
N ARG A 254 -20.75 -16.58 -25.25
CA ARG A 254 -21.91 -17.22 -25.89
C ARG A 254 -22.53 -18.30 -25.01
N SER A 255 -21.74 -18.97 -24.19
CA SER A 255 -22.24 -20.03 -23.28
C SER A 255 -22.85 -19.50 -22.00
N HIS A 256 -22.72 -18.17 -21.72
CA HIS A 256 -23.23 -17.56 -20.51
C HIS A 256 -24.21 -16.42 -20.83
N PRO A 257 -25.40 -16.39 -20.21
CA PRO A 257 -26.38 -15.35 -20.46
C PRO A 257 -25.82 -13.98 -20.02
N ARG A 258 -26.12 -12.94 -20.81
CA ARG A 258 -25.77 -11.56 -20.46
C ARG A 258 -26.51 -11.14 -19.20
N LYS A 259 -25.79 -10.51 -18.30
CA LYS A 259 -26.35 -9.98 -17.04
C LYS A 259 -26.95 -8.59 -17.27
N LEU A 260 -28.06 -8.28 -16.61
CA LEU A 260 -28.77 -7.00 -16.73
C LEU A 260 -27.92 -5.80 -16.36
N ASN A 261 -26.94 -5.96 -15.47
CA ASN A 261 -26.02 -4.89 -15.06
C ASN A 261 -24.86 -4.62 -16.03
N GLY A 262 -24.81 -5.33 -17.17
CA GLY A 262 -23.78 -5.18 -18.21
C GLY A 262 -22.39 -5.75 -17.88
N TYR A 263 -22.14 -6.15 -16.63
CA TYR A 263 -20.83 -6.69 -16.22
C TYR A 263 -20.70 -8.18 -16.56
N ILE A 264 -19.53 -8.59 -17.06
CA ILE A 264 -19.21 -9.99 -17.30
C ILE A 264 -18.99 -10.72 -15.97
N PHE A 265 -18.22 -10.10 -15.06
CA PHE A 265 -17.78 -10.65 -13.79
C PHE A 265 -18.54 -10.06 -12.60
N TYR A 266 -19.73 -10.60 -12.34
CA TYR A 266 -20.56 -10.12 -11.25
C TYR A 266 -21.19 -11.28 -10.49
N GLY A 267 -21.01 -11.33 -9.18
CA GLY A 267 -21.64 -12.29 -8.30
C GLY A 267 -23.14 -11.98 -8.09
N ARG A 268 -23.80 -12.69 -7.16
CA ARG A 268 -25.24 -12.50 -6.87
C ARG A 268 -25.62 -11.07 -6.51
N SER A 269 -24.76 -10.34 -5.80
CA SER A 269 -25.01 -8.96 -5.35
C SER A 269 -23.85 -7.98 -5.56
N ASN A 270 -22.65 -8.46 -5.90
CA ASN A 270 -21.42 -7.63 -5.99
C ASN A 270 -20.39 -8.22 -6.97
N ILE A 271 -19.39 -7.39 -7.30
CA ILE A 271 -18.17 -7.82 -8.00
C ILE A 271 -17.51 -8.98 -7.23
N ILE A 272 -17.01 -9.97 -7.96
CA ILE A 272 -16.35 -11.15 -7.38
C ILE A 272 -15.15 -10.70 -6.51
N ASN A 273 -15.10 -11.12 -5.28
CA ASN A 273 -14.05 -10.71 -4.35
C ASN A 273 -12.70 -11.36 -4.69
N VAL A 274 -11.62 -10.56 -4.67
CA VAL A 274 -10.25 -11.01 -4.96
C VAL A 274 -9.77 -12.19 -4.07
N ASN A 275 -10.31 -12.33 -2.87
CA ASN A 275 -9.96 -13.45 -1.99
C ASN A 275 -10.44 -14.80 -2.56
N ARG A 276 -11.57 -14.82 -3.30
CA ARG A 276 -12.06 -16.03 -3.96
C ARG A 276 -11.11 -16.45 -5.08
N LEU A 277 -10.60 -15.48 -5.86
CA LEU A 277 -9.61 -15.72 -6.90
C LEU A 277 -8.30 -16.29 -6.30
N ASN A 278 -7.81 -15.67 -5.23
CA ASN A 278 -6.59 -16.15 -4.56
C ASN A 278 -6.78 -17.54 -3.93
N LYS A 279 -7.98 -17.88 -3.46
CA LYS A 279 -8.30 -19.22 -2.99
C LYS A 279 -8.23 -20.23 -4.14
N ARG A 280 -8.85 -19.91 -5.29
CA ARG A 280 -8.82 -20.76 -6.49
C ARG A 280 -7.38 -20.93 -7.00
N LEU A 281 -6.58 -19.87 -7.06
CA LEU A 281 -5.16 -19.98 -7.43
C LEU A 281 -4.35 -20.86 -6.47
N LYS A 282 -4.69 -20.86 -5.18
CA LYS A 282 -4.07 -21.78 -4.22
C LYS A 282 -4.43 -23.23 -4.55
N GLU A 283 -5.70 -23.51 -4.80
CA GLU A 283 -6.19 -24.86 -5.19
C GLU A 283 -5.46 -25.36 -6.45
N TYR A 284 -5.35 -24.50 -7.49
CA TYR A 284 -4.60 -24.84 -8.70
C TYR A 284 -3.10 -24.99 -8.49
N SER A 285 -2.50 -24.22 -7.59
CA SER A 285 -1.08 -24.39 -7.27
C SER A 285 -0.80 -25.78 -6.68
N GLU A 286 -1.72 -26.29 -5.87
CA GLU A 286 -1.63 -27.63 -5.27
C GLU A 286 -1.94 -28.73 -6.33
N LEU A 287 -3.00 -28.55 -7.13
CA LEU A 287 -3.43 -29.52 -8.15
C LEU A 287 -2.38 -29.73 -9.26
N LEU A 288 -1.83 -28.62 -9.80
CA LEU A 288 -0.91 -28.63 -10.94
C LEU A 288 0.56 -28.76 -10.52
N ASN A 289 0.83 -28.84 -9.21
CA ASN A 289 2.18 -28.81 -8.65
C ASN A 289 3.02 -27.65 -9.21
N ILE A 290 2.44 -26.43 -9.16
CA ILE A 290 3.09 -25.21 -9.59
C ILE A 290 3.31 -24.27 -8.42
N LYS A 291 4.12 -23.26 -8.63
CA LYS A 291 4.42 -22.20 -7.63
C LYS A 291 3.16 -21.55 -7.09
N ARG A 292 3.06 -21.41 -5.76
CA ARG A 292 1.94 -20.71 -5.14
C ARG A 292 1.98 -19.22 -5.43
N ILE A 293 1.00 -18.75 -6.17
CA ILE A 293 0.89 -17.36 -6.63
C ILE A 293 -0.40 -16.68 -6.13
N THR A 294 -0.48 -15.39 -6.38
CA THR A 294 -1.68 -14.55 -6.15
C THR A 294 -2.11 -13.90 -7.46
N THR A 295 -3.29 -13.30 -7.47
CA THR A 295 -3.81 -12.57 -8.64
C THR A 295 -2.84 -11.52 -9.19
N HIS A 296 -2.06 -10.86 -8.33
CA HIS A 296 -1.06 -9.88 -8.79
C HIS A 296 0.13 -10.55 -9.49
N ALA A 297 0.44 -11.78 -9.11
CA ALA A 297 1.50 -12.56 -9.74
C ALA A 297 1.18 -12.93 -11.20
N LEU A 298 -0.10 -13.03 -11.60
CA LEU A 298 -0.49 -13.25 -12.99
C LEU A 298 0.02 -12.12 -13.90
N ARG A 299 -0.06 -10.89 -13.41
CA ARG A 299 0.50 -9.73 -14.12
C ARG A 299 2.03 -9.76 -14.17
N HIS A 300 2.70 -10.19 -13.10
CA HIS A 300 4.14 -10.41 -13.11
C HIS A 300 4.53 -11.50 -14.11
N THR A 301 3.79 -12.60 -14.14
CA THR A 301 3.98 -13.69 -15.10
C THR A 301 3.85 -13.20 -16.56
N HIS A 302 2.77 -12.44 -16.85
CA HIS A 302 2.57 -11.87 -18.18
C HIS A 302 3.75 -10.97 -18.62
N CYS A 303 4.21 -10.10 -17.72
CA CYS A 303 5.36 -9.23 -17.99
C CYS A 303 6.65 -10.04 -18.21
N SER A 304 6.92 -11.02 -17.33
CA SER A 304 8.11 -11.87 -17.42
C SER A 304 8.18 -12.63 -18.75
N ILE A 305 7.06 -13.19 -19.21
CA ILE A 305 7.00 -13.93 -20.48
C ILE A 305 7.31 -12.98 -21.64
N LEU A 306 6.69 -11.80 -21.69
CA LEU A 306 6.94 -10.84 -22.76
C LEU A 306 8.41 -10.34 -22.76
N LEU A 307 8.99 -10.10 -21.59
CA LEU A 307 10.41 -9.74 -21.50
C LEU A 307 11.31 -10.88 -21.95
N HIS A 308 11.02 -12.13 -21.58
CA HIS A 308 11.78 -13.30 -22.01
C HIS A 308 11.78 -13.47 -23.53
N GLU A 309 10.64 -13.15 -24.19
CA GLU A 309 10.50 -13.15 -25.65
C GLU A 309 11.17 -11.91 -26.32
N GLY A 310 11.83 -11.05 -25.53
CA GLY A 310 12.55 -9.89 -26.04
C GLY A 310 11.67 -8.74 -26.49
N ILE A 311 10.42 -8.70 -26.03
CA ILE A 311 9.51 -7.59 -26.33
C ILE A 311 9.99 -6.31 -25.62
N ASP A 312 9.90 -5.20 -26.32
CA ASP A 312 10.33 -3.88 -25.83
C ASP A 312 9.63 -3.48 -24.54
N ILE A 313 10.42 -2.97 -23.58
CA ILE A 313 9.94 -2.63 -22.24
C ILE A 313 8.96 -1.44 -22.24
N PHE A 314 9.07 -0.49 -23.18
CA PHE A 314 8.13 0.62 -23.31
C PHE A 314 6.76 0.10 -23.72
N TYR A 315 6.75 -0.83 -24.71
CA TYR A 315 5.52 -1.51 -25.12
C TYR A 315 4.89 -2.26 -23.93
N ILE A 316 5.68 -3.05 -23.20
CA ILE A 316 5.20 -3.81 -22.03
C ILE A 316 4.64 -2.85 -20.97
N SER A 317 5.36 -1.79 -20.63
CA SER A 317 4.92 -0.79 -19.66
C SER A 317 3.58 -0.16 -20.05
N LYS A 318 3.43 0.22 -21.32
CA LYS A 318 2.19 0.78 -21.88
C LYS A 318 1.05 -0.25 -21.86
N ARG A 319 1.32 -1.48 -22.30
CA ARG A 319 0.36 -2.61 -22.27
C ARG A 319 -0.14 -2.89 -20.87
N LEU A 320 0.72 -2.81 -19.86
CA LEU A 320 0.36 -2.99 -18.48
C LEU A 320 -0.34 -1.75 -17.86
N GLY A 321 -0.26 -0.56 -18.47
CA GLY A 321 -0.80 0.68 -17.93
C GLY A 321 -0.03 1.15 -16.68
N HIS A 322 1.29 1.18 -16.77
CA HIS A 322 2.15 1.84 -15.79
C HIS A 322 2.26 3.32 -16.11
N LYS A 323 2.15 4.18 -15.09
CA LYS A 323 2.31 5.63 -15.24
C LYS A 323 3.75 6.00 -15.65
N ASP A 324 4.71 5.22 -15.16
CA ASP A 324 6.13 5.42 -15.36
C ASP A 324 6.80 4.09 -15.69
N ILE A 325 7.61 4.07 -16.73
CA ILE A 325 8.40 2.91 -17.14
C ILE A 325 9.35 2.42 -16.05
N SER A 326 9.82 3.32 -15.18
CA SER A 326 10.70 2.99 -14.06
C SER A 326 10.10 1.91 -13.13
N ILE A 327 8.76 1.81 -13.08
CA ILE A 327 8.06 0.77 -12.32
C ILE A 327 8.38 -0.61 -12.93
N THR A 328 8.33 -0.71 -14.26
CA THR A 328 8.64 -1.97 -14.97
C THR A 328 10.13 -2.27 -14.86
N GLN A 329 10.99 -1.29 -15.10
CA GLN A 329 12.45 -1.44 -15.01
C GLN A 329 12.91 -1.90 -13.64
N LYS A 330 12.46 -1.25 -12.54
CA LYS A 330 12.84 -1.63 -11.17
C LYS A 330 12.38 -3.02 -10.78
N THR A 331 11.20 -3.43 -11.26
CA THR A 331 10.63 -4.74 -10.91
C THR A 331 11.30 -5.88 -11.66
N TYR A 332 11.77 -5.64 -12.89
CA TYR A 332 12.27 -6.67 -13.80
C TYR A 332 13.73 -6.43 -14.25
N SER A 333 14.50 -5.62 -13.52
CA SER A 333 15.89 -5.26 -13.84
C SER A 333 16.76 -6.48 -14.15
N HIS A 334 16.67 -7.53 -13.33
CA HIS A 334 17.44 -8.77 -13.50
C HIS A 334 17.12 -9.51 -14.80
N MET A 335 15.88 -9.42 -15.32
CA MET A 335 15.51 -10.04 -16.59
C MET A 335 15.95 -9.19 -17.77
N ILE A 336 15.97 -7.88 -17.60
CA ILE A 336 16.45 -6.93 -18.60
C ILE A 336 17.95 -7.13 -18.82
N GLU A 337 18.72 -7.34 -17.74
CA GLU A 337 20.15 -7.64 -17.80
C GLU A 337 20.44 -8.95 -18.56
N VAL A 338 19.70 -10.02 -18.30
CA VAL A 338 19.83 -11.29 -19.03
C VAL A 338 19.52 -11.12 -20.53
N ASN A 339 18.56 -10.27 -20.89
CA ASN A 339 18.23 -10.00 -22.29
C ASN A 339 19.21 -9.04 -22.97
N ARG A 340 20.03 -8.31 -22.22
CA ARG A 340 21.05 -7.40 -22.76
C ARG A 340 22.05 -8.12 -23.65
N ASP A 341 22.54 -9.28 -23.22
CA ASP A 341 23.48 -10.09 -23.99
C ASP A 341 22.89 -10.59 -25.32
N LYS A 342 21.59 -10.93 -25.31
CA LYS A 342 20.86 -11.32 -26.55
C LYS A 342 20.68 -10.11 -27.47
N SER A 343 20.40 -8.93 -26.91
CA SER A 343 20.23 -7.69 -27.67
C SER A 343 21.54 -7.19 -28.27
N GLU A 344 22.64 -7.34 -27.55
CA GLU A 344 23.98 -7.02 -28.02
C GLU A 344 24.39 -7.89 -29.23
N LYS A 345 24.19 -9.22 -29.14
CA LYS A 345 24.41 -10.12 -30.29
C LYS A 345 23.60 -9.71 -31.52
N LYS A 346 22.31 -9.44 -31.33
CA LYS A 346 21.42 -8.99 -32.43
C LYS A 346 21.88 -7.64 -33.02
N ALA A 347 22.37 -6.72 -32.17
CA ALA A 347 22.89 -5.44 -32.63
C ALA A 347 24.16 -5.63 -33.48
N LEU A 348 25.10 -6.49 -33.04
CA LEU A 348 26.29 -6.83 -33.81
C LEU A 348 25.93 -7.47 -35.15
N GLU A 349 25.04 -8.47 -35.15
CA GLU A 349 24.55 -9.10 -36.40
C GLU A 349 23.87 -8.10 -37.37
N ALA A 350 23.17 -7.10 -36.83
CA ALA A 350 22.55 -6.06 -37.63
C ALA A 350 23.58 -5.10 -38.21
N LEU A 351 24.61 -4.73 -37.44
CA LEU A 351 25.70 -3.88 -37.90
C LEU A 351 26.60 -4.57 -38.94
N GLU A 352 26.82 -5.88 -38.81
CA GLU A 352 27.58 -6.68 -39.81
C GLU A 352 26.87 -6.77 -41.16
N LYS A 353 25.56 -6.57 -41.22
CA LYS A 353 24.74 -6.60 -42.45
C LYS A 353 24.64 -5.26 -43.16
N MET A 354 25.14 -4.19 -42.56
CA MET A 354 25.22 -2.83 -43.11
C MET A 354 26.51 -2.59 -43.83
#